data_27962015463ddde23e24a25aecdc6479
#
_entry.id   27962015463ddde23e24a25aecdc6479
#
_cell.length_a   1.000
_cell.length_b   1.000
_cell.length_c   1.000
_cell.angle_alpha   90.00
_cell.angle_beta   90.00
_cell.angle_gamma   90.00
#
_symmetry.space_group_name_H-M   'P 1'
#
loop_
_entity.id
_entity.type
_entity.pdbx_description
1 polymer ?
#
loop_
_entity_poly.entity_id
_entity_poly.type
_entity_poly.pdbx_seq_one_letter_code
_entity_poly.pdbx_strand_id
1 'polypeptide(L)'
;MKILDACCGSKLFWFDKDNEYTTYMDIREESFEIHGKKVNVTPDVVADFRPMPFDDDIYDLVVFDPPHLKSAGPNSIMKAQYGQLDKNTWPDDIRQGMSECMRVLKPTGTLIFKWNEAQVSLKDVLNVIPHQPLFGNRRG
;
A
#
# COMPACT_ATOMS: atom_id res chain seq x y z
N MET A 1 -0.24 -7.68 19.45
CA MET A 1 0.04 -7.68 18.00
C MET A 1 0.07 -6.25 17.50
N LYS A 2 1.04 -5.91 16.67
CA LYS A 2 1.11 -4.61 16.00
C LYS A 2 1.05 -4.82 14.49
N ILE A 3 0.14 -4.12 13.81
CA ILE A 3 -0.10 -4.23 12.38
C ILE A 3 0.10 -2.86 11.73
N LEU A 4 0.74 -2.84 10.57
CA LEU A 4 0.84 -1.65 9.73
C LEU A 4 0.12 -1.90 8.41
N ASP A 5 -0.79 -1.02 8.04
CA ASP A 5 -1.24 -0.85 6.66
C ASP A 5 -0.47 0.32 6.05
N ALA A 6 0.47 0.01 5.19
CA ALA A 6 1.43 1.00 4.67
C ALA A 6 0.84 1.93 3.60
N CYS A 7 -0.29 1.57 3.02
CA CYS A 7 -0.99 2.34 1.98
C CYS A 7 -2.50 2.15 2.15
N CYS A 8 -3.07 2.70 3.22
CA CYS A 8 -4.43 2.36 3.61
C CYS A 8 -5.51 2.89 2.65
N GLY A 9 -5.24 3.98 1.93
CA GLY A 9 -6.25 4.62 1.09
C GLY A 9 -7.54 4.87 1.87
N SER A 10 -8.67 4.53 1.28
CA SER A 10 -9.97 4.58 1.94
C SER A 10 -10.30 3.32 2.77
N LYS A 11 -9.30 2.52 3.10
CA LYS A 11 -9.38 1.30 3.93
C LYS A 11 -10.34 0.24 3.36
N LEU A 12 -10.44 0.14 2.04
CA LEU A 12 -11.33 -0.82 1.38
C LEU A 12 -10.92 -2.28 1.60
N PHE A 13 -9.67 -2.51 1.93
CA PHE A 13 -9.14 -3.84 2.23
C PHE A 13 -9.69 -4.39 3.56
N TRP A 14 -10.15 -3.50 4.46
CA TRP A 14 -10.51 -3.82 5.84
C TRP A 14 -12.02 -3.94 6.02
N PHE A 15 -12.46 -5.00 6.70
CA PHE A 15 -13.82 -5.09 7.23
C PHE A 15 -14.00 -4.14 8.42
N ASP A 16 -13.08 -4.21 9.38
CA ASP A 16 -13.00 -3.27 10.51
C ASP A 16 -11.98 -2.18 10.16
N LYS A 17 -12.49 -0.99 9.86
CA LYS A 17 -11.66 0.15 9.43
C LYS A 17 -11.05 0.92 10.60
N ASP A 18 -11.39 0.56 11.81
CA ASP A 18 -10.89 1.16 13.04
C ASP A 18 -10.23 0.12 13.95
N ASN A 19 -9.60 -0.89 13.34
CA ASN A 19 -8.95 -1.96 14.07
C ASN A 19 -7.89 -1.42 15.04
N GLU A 20 -8.04 -1.74 16.33
CA GLU A 20 -7.20 -1.18 17.40
C GLU A 20 -5.72 -1.58 17.34
N TYR A 21 -5.41 -2.69 16.67
CA TYR A 21 -4.03 -3.18 16.53
C TYR A 21 -3.32 -2.62 15.31
N THR A 22 -4.03 -1.87 14.46
CA THR A 22 -3.54 -1.43 13.15
C THR A 22 -3.24 0.06 13.15
N THR A 23 -2.02 0.40 12.71
CA THR A 23 -1.66 1.75 12.29
C THR A 23 -1.93 1.88 10.80
N TYR A 24 -2.82 2.78 10.43
CA TYR A 24 -3.17 3.08 9.04
C TYR A 24 -2.31 4.25 8.56
N MET A 25 -1.52 4.03 7.52
CA MET A 25 -0.66 5.06 6.93
C MET A 25 -1.04 5.30 5.47
N ASP A 26 -1.01 6.53 5.04
CA ASP A 26 -1.13 6.94 3.64
C ASP A 26 -0.39 8.27 3.44
N ILE A 27 0.02 8.52 2.22
CA ILE A 27 0.65 9.80 1.87
C ILE A 27 -0.38 10.94 1.81
N ARG A 28 -1.65 10.61 1.72
CA ARG A 28 -2.75 11.56 1.59
C ARG A 28 -3.60 11.58 2.84
N GLU A 29 -4.13 12.76 3.14
CA GLU A 29 -5.28 12.92 4.05
C GLU A 29 -6.27 13.82 3.34
N GLU A 30 -7.39 13.26 2.89
CA GLU A 30 -8.38 14.01 2.12
C GLU A 30 -9.76 13.35 2.15
N SER A 31 -10.79 14.18 2.00
CA SER A 31 -12.17 13.74 1.85
C SER A 31 -12.79 14.50 0.69
N PHE A 32 -13.40 13.77 -0.24
CA PHE A 32 -14.03 14.37 -1.43
C PHE A 32 -15.11 13.46 -1.98
N GLU A 33 -15.84 13.95 -2.97
CA GLU A 33 -16.90 13.22 -3.65
C GLU A 33 -16.55 13.11 -5.15
N ILE A 34 -16.67 11.89 -5.69
CA ILE A 34 -16.45 11.59 -7.10
C ILE A 34 -17.59 10.72 -7.61
N HIS A 35 -18.25 11.14 -8.69
CA HIS A 35 -19.38 10.42 -9.29
C HIS A 35 -20.45 10.00 -8.25
N GLY A 36 -20.77 10.88 -7.31
CA GLY A 36 -21.72 10.61 -6.24
C GLY A 36 -21.21 9.69 -5.12
N LYS A 37 -19.96 9.26 -5.19
CA LYS A 37 -19.32 8.45 -4.15
C LYS A 37 -18.45 9.30 -3.26
N LYS A 38 -18.63 9.16 -1.95
CA LYS A 38 -17.78 9.79 -0.95
C LYS A 38 -16.52 8.96 -0.75
N VAL A 39 -15.37 9.60 -0.87
CA VAL A 39 -14.06 8.99 -0.63
C VAL A 39 -13.40 9.70 0.54
N ASN A 40 -13.09 8.95 1.58
CA ASN A 40 -12.38 9.45 2.76
C ASN A 40 -11.05 8.71 2.88
N VAL A 41 -9.95 9.47 2.86
CA VAL A 41 -8.62 8.95 3.17
C VAL A 41 -8.20 9.62 4.47
N THR A 42 -8.31 8.90 5.57
CA THR A 42 -8.09 9.41 6.93
C THR A 42 -7.14 8.48 7.68
N PRO A 43 -5.83 8.51 7.33
CA PRO A 43 -4.85 7.67 8.00
C PRO A 43 -4.57 8.14 9.42
N ASP A 44 -4.03 7.25 10.25
CA ASP A 44 -3.48 7.60 11.56
C ASP A 44 -2.15 8.35 11.41
N VAL A 45 -1.37 8.00 10.39
CA VAL A 45 -0.09 8.60 10.08
C VAL A 45 -0.08 9.02 8.61
N VAL A 46 0.15 10.30 8.36
CA VAL A 46 0.35 10.84 7.00
C VAL A 46 1.85 10.80 6.71
N ALA A 47 2.27 9.87 5.87
CA ALA A 47 3.67 9.70 5.50
C ALA A 47 3.82 8.95 4.18
N ASP A 48 4.95 9.17 3.54
CA ASP A 48 5.39 8.39 2.39
C ASP A 48 5.95 7.04 2.87
N PHE A 49 5.65 5.96 2.15
CA PHE A 49 6.24 4.66 2.46
C PHE A 49 7.75 4.58 2.14
N ARG A 50 8.37 5.67 1.68
CA ARG A 50 9.78 5.85 1.32
C ARG A 50 10.39 7.16 1.83
N PRO A 51 10.83 7.31 3.06
CA PRO A 51 10.91 6.36 4.17
C PRO A 51 9.68 6.42 5.09
N MET A 52 9.49 5.33 5.83
CA MET A 52 8.46 5.26 6.87
C MET A 52 8.99 5.84 8.20
N PRO A 53 8.15 6.58 8.95
CA PRO A 53 8.56 7.23 10.19
C PRO A 53 8.48 6.27 11.39
N PHE A 54 8.93 5.05 11.23
CA PHE A 54 8.89 4.01 12.25
C PHE A 54 10.27 3.40 12.46
N ASP A 55 10.52 2.91 13.68
CA ASP A 55 11.74 2.16 14.00
C ASP A 55 11.76 0.78 13.34
N ASP A 56 12.93 0.13 13.32
CA ASP A 56 13.08 -1.23 12.82
C ASP A 56 12.32 -2.22 13.72
N ASP A 57 11.87 -3.33 13.13
CA ASP A 57 11.40 -4.52 13.85
C ASP A 57 10.26 -4.27 14.86
N ILE A 58 9.26 -3.46 14.50
CA ILE A 58 8.15 -3.16 15.42
C ILE A 58 6.82 -3.80 15.07
N TYR A 59 6.60 -4.18 13.81
CA TYR A 59 5.32 -4.74 13.39
C TYR A 59 5.36 -6.26 13.25
N ASP A 60 4.29 -6.91 13.68
CA ASP A 60 4.09 -8.36 13.53
C ASP A 60 3.53 -8.70 12.16
N LEU A 61 2.75 -7.80 11.59
CA LEU A 61 2.14 -7.92 10.27
C LEU A 61 2.22 -6.58 9.55
N VAL A 62 2.65 -6.59 8.31
CA VAL A 62 2.61 -5.43 7.42
C VAL A 62 1.79 -5.78 6.19
N VAL A 63 0.82 -4.94 5.87
CA VAL A 63 0.05 -5.00 4.63
C VAL A 63 0.59 -3.93 3.69
N PHE A 64 1.06 -4.35 2.53
CA PHE A 64 1.54 -3.46 1.49
C PHE A 64 0.66 -3.60 0.25
N ASP A 65 -0.27 -2.67 0.11
CA ASP A 65 -1.20 -2.55 -1.01
C ASP A 65 -0.97 -1.19 -1.69
N PRO A 66 0.20 -1.01 -2.35
CA PRO A 66 0.54 0.27 -2.96
C PRO A 66 -0.37 0.57 -4.15
N PRO A 67 -0.43 1.84 -4.57
CA PRO A 67 -1.10 2.18 -5.82
C PRO A 67 -0.56 1.34 -6.97
N HIS A 68 -1.43 0.82 -7.81
CA HIS A 68 -1.07 -0.03 -8.95
C HIS A 68 -1.29 0.66 -10.30
N LEU A 69 -1.83 1.87 -10.30
CA LEU A 69 -2.03 2.68 -11.50
C LEU A 69 -0.84 3.59 -11.74
N LYS A 70 -0.28 3.57 -12.95
CA LYS A 70 0.75 4.51 -13.42
C LYS A 70 0.12 5.68 -14.16
N SER A 71 -1.10 5.53 -14.65
CA SER A 71 -1.81 6.52 -15.42
C SER A 71 -3.30 6.39 -15.16
N ALA A 72 -3.92 7.49 -14.79
CA ALA A 72 -5.36 7.57 -14.57
C ALA A 72 -5.84 8.99 -14.82
N GLY A 73 -7.07 9.12 -15.30
CA GLY A 73 -7.70 10.42 -15.49
C GLY A 73 -7.99 11.13 -14.17
N PRO A 74 -8.24 12.45 -14.20
CA PRO A 74 -8.47 13.24 -12.98
C PRO A 74 -9.73 12.82 -12.23
N ASN A 75 -10.70 12.20 -12.90
CA ASN A 75 -11.97 11.75 -12.32
C ASN A 75 -12.01 10.23 -12.08
N SER A 76 -10.85 9.56 -12.08
CA SER A 76 -10.80 8.13 -11.82
C SER A 76 -11.13 7.80 -10.37
N ILE A 77 -12.15 6.98 -10.15
CA ILE A 77 -12.51 6.47 -8.82
C ILE A 77 -11.38 5.61 -8.24
N MET A 78 -10.73 4.78 -9.07
CA MET A 78 -9.61 3.96 -8.60
C MET A 78 -8.44 4.81 -8.12
N LYS A 79 -8.09 5.88 -8.86
CA LYS A 79 -7.07 6.83 -8.42
C LYS A 79 -7.47 7.50 -7.11
N ALA A 80 -8.73 7.90 -6.99
CA ALA A 80 -9.25 8.53 -5.79
C ALA A 80 -9.15 7.63 -4.56
N GLN A 81 -9.50 6.36 -4.71
CA GLN A 81 -9.51 5.38 -3.62
C GLN A 81 -8.12 4.84 -3.27
N TYR A 82 -7.27 4.62 -4.26
CA TYR A 82 -6.00 3.91 -4.10
C TYR A 82 -4.76 4.78 -4.38
N GLY A 83 -4.92 5.95 -5.00
CA GLY A 83 -3.79 6.78 -5.43
C GLY A 83 -3.20 6.32 -6.77
N GLN A 84 -2.04 6.88 -7.10
CA GLN A 84 -1.36 6.62 -8.36
C GLN A 84 0.15 6.63 -8.16
N LEU A 85 0.85 5.69 -8.81
CA LEU A 85 2.30 5.66 -8.90
C LEU A 85 2.79 6.63 -9.99
N ASP A 86 4.03 7.09 -9.87
CA ASP A 86 4.70 7.80 -10.95
C ASP A 86 5.16 6.81 -12.02
N LYS A 87 4.77 7.05 -13.27
CA LYS A 87 5.09 6.16 -14.40
C LYS A 87 6.58 6.05 -14.71
N ASN A 88 7.38 7.03 -14.29
CA ASN A 88 8.81 7.07 -14.56
C ASN A 88 9.64 6.51 -13.40
N THR A 89 9.13 6.54 -12.17
CA THR A 89 9.87 6.17 -10.96
C THR A 89 9.28 4.97 -10.21
N TRP A 90 8.15 4.44 -10.63
CA TRP A 90 7.45 3.37 -9.91
C TRP A 90 8.32 2.15 -9.55
N PRO A 91 9.30 1.70 -10.39
CA PRO A 91 10.14 0.55 -10.02
C PRO A 91 10.96 0.81 -8.77
N ASP A 92 11.59 1.98 -8.69
CA ASP A 92 12.36 2.38 -7.50
C ASP A 92 11.45 2.63 -6.30
N ASP A 93 10.30 3.22 -6.52
CA ASP A 93 9.32 3.53 -5.48
C ASP A 93 8.82 2.24 -4.80
N ILE A 94 8.46 1.24 -5.59
CA ILE A 94 8.03 -0.08 -5.08
C ILE A 94 9.18 -0.79 -4.37
N ARG A 95 10.38 -0.74 -4.93
CA ARG A 95 11.57 -1.36 -4.31
C ARG A 95 11.85 -0.75 -2.94
N GLN A 96 11.86 0.58 -2.86
CA GLN A 96 12.08 1.30 -1.59
C GLN A 96 10.96 1.02 -0.59
N GLY A 97 9.71 1.03 -1.04
CA GLY A 97 8.56 0.72 -0.20
C GLY A 97 8.61 -0.68 0.38
N MET A 98 8.94 -1.67 -0.45
CA MET A 98 9.11 -3.05 0.00
C MET A 98 10.25 -3.17 1.01
N SER A 99 11.38 -2.51 0.75
CA SER A 99 12.51 -2.49 1.67
C SER A 99 12.14 -1.90 3.03
N GLU A 100 11.37 -0.83 3.05
CA GLU A 100 10.87 -0.22 4.28
C GLU A 100 9.85 -1.11 5.00
N CYS A 101 8.96 -1.76 4.27
CA CYS A 101 8.05 -2.75 4.86
C CYS A 101 8.83 -3.85 5.59
N MET A 102 9.89 -4.37 4.97
CA MET A 102 10.74 -5.40 5.58
C MET A 102 11.54 -4.87 6.77
N ARG A 103 11.97 -3.61 6.72
CA ARG A 103 12.71 -2.99 7.82
C ARG A 103 11.86 -2.86 9.09
N VAL A 104 10.62 -2.39 8.95
CA VAL A 104 9.72 -2.18 10.09
C VAL A 104 9.05 -3.46 10.57
N LEU A 105 9.07 -4.51 9.76
CA LEU A 105 8.55 -5.83 10.10
C LEU A 105 9.53 -6.58 10.99
N LYS A 106 9.03 -7.18 12.07
CA LYS A 106 9.85 -8.06 12.92
C LYS A 106 10.38 -9.26 12.14
N PRO A 107 11.52 -9.85 12.52
CA PRO A 107 12.08 -11.03 11.84
C PRO A 107 11.10 -12.22 11.75
N THR A 108 10.18 -12.35 12.70
CA THR A 108 9.15 -13.39 12.73
C THR A 108 7.81 -12.92 12.16
N GLY A 109 7.76 -11.71 11.64
CA GLY A 109 6.54 -11.12 11.11
C GLY A 109 6.17 -11.62 9.72
N THR A 110 4.98 -11.26 9.29
CA THR A 110 4.44 -11.60 7.97
C THR A 110 4.13 -10.35 7.18
N LEU A 111 4.58 -10.32 5.93
CA LEU A 111 4.22 -9.29 4.96
C LEU A 111 3.18 -9.85 3.99
N ILE A 112 2.08 -9.12 3.83
CA ILE A 112 1.09 -9.38 2.80
C ILE A 112 1.22 -8.29 1.74
N PHE A 113 1.52 -8.71 0.52
CA PHE A 113 1.62 -7.82 -0.64
C PHE A 113 0.43 -8.06 -1.57
N LYS A 114 -0.28 -7.00 -1.90
CA LYS A 114 -1.41 -7.04 -2.82
C LYS A 114 -1.09 -6.21 -4.05
N TRP A 115 -1.38 -6.77 -5.22
CA TRP A 115 -1.12 -6.11 -6.49
C TRP A 115 -2.23 -6.37 -7.51
N ASN A 116 -2.60 -5.36 -8.26
CA ASN A 116 -3.54 -5.47 -9.38
C ASN A 116 -2.78 -5.28 -10.69
N GLU A 117 -2.88 -6.24 -11.59
CA GLU A 117 -2.14 -6.27 -12.87
C GLU A 117 -2.74 -5.39 -13.97
N ALA A 118 -3.57 -4.40 -13.64
CA ALA A 118 -4.23 -3.57 -14.64
C ALA A 118 -3.27 -2.84 -15.58
N GLN A 119 -2.14 -2.34 -15.06
CA GLN A 119 -1.17 -1.56 -15.83
C GLN A 119 0.27 -2.08 -15.74
N VAL A 120 0.60 -2.83 -14.71
CA VAL A 120 1.91 -3.45 -14.51
C VAL A 120 1.70 -4.92 -14.16
N SER A 121 2.34 -5.82 -14.88
CA SER A 121 2.19 -7.26 -14.61
C SER A 121 2.79 -7.64 -13.26
N LEU A 122 2.28 -8.73 -12.68
CA LEU A 122 2.86 -9.30 -11.46
C LEU A 122 4.34 -9.67 -11.67
N LYS A 123 4.68 -10.20 -12.84
CA LYS A 123 6.07 -10.51 -13.19
C LYS A 123 6.97 -9.29 -13.12
N ASP A 124 6.53 -8.17 -13.68
CA ASP A 124 7.33 -6.95 -13.71
C ASP A 124 7.49 -6.35 -12.31
N VAL A 125 6.44 -6.34 -11.50
CA VAL A 125 6.55 -5.83 -10.13
C VAL A 125 7.40 -6.73 -9.25
N LEU A 126 7.31 -8.05 -9.39
CA LEU A 126 8.16 -8.99 -8.63
C LEU A 126 9.64 -8.89 -9.04
N ASN A 127 9.93 -8.52 -10.29
CA ASN A 127 11.31 -8.34 -10.75
C ASN A 127 12.01 -7.16 -10.07
N VAL A 128 11.29 -6.16 -9.59
CA VAL A 128 11.89 -5.01 -8.90
C VAL A 128 11.96 -5.20 -7.39
N ILE A 129 11.29 -6.21 -6.85
CA ILE A 129 11.27 -6.53 -5.42
C ILE A 129 12.39 -7.54 -5.12
N PRO A 130 13.31 -7.25 -4.16
CA PRO A 130 14.41 -8.15 -3.85
C PRO A 130 14.00 -9.40 -3.07
N HIS A 131 12.76 -9.46 -2.60
CA HIS A 131 12.21 -10.59 -1.84
C HIS A 131 11.18 -11.34 -2.68
N GLN A 132 11.27 -12.68 -2.70
CA GLN A 132 10.30 -13.50 -3.39
C GLN A 132 9.23 -14.00 -2.41
N PRO A 133 7.94 -14.04 -2.80
CA PRO A 133 6.91 -14.57 -1.93
C PRO A 133 7.08 -16.07 -1.73
N LEU A 134 6.72 -16.55 -0.53
CA LEU A 134 6.67 -17.98 -0.25
C LEU A 134 5.55 -18.66 -1.05
N PHE A 135 4.43 -18.00 -1.15
CA PHE A 135 3.27 -18.45 -1.90
C PHE A 135 2.40 -17.23 -2.23
N GLY A 136 1.43 -17.43 -3.08
CA GLY A 136 0.48 -16.38 -3.43
C GLY A 136 -0.67 -16.94 -4.24
N ASN A 137 -1.73 -16.16 -4.35
CA ASN A 137 -2.87 -16.46 -5.19
C ASN A 137 -2.98 -15.41 -6.30
N ARG A 138 -3.02 -15.89 -7.53
CA ARG A 138 -3.26 -15.06 -8.71
C ARG A 138 -4.70 -15.26 -9.15
N ARG A 139 -5.44 -14.17 -9.19
CA ARG A 139 -6.80 -14.17 -9.72
C ARG A 139 -6.71 -13.93 -11.23
N GLY A 140 -7.07 -14.91 -11.97
CA GLY A 140 -7.09 -14.84 -13.44
C GLY A 140 -8.25 -14.07 -14.00
#